data_82250b6a38980e3a4ee753b3af1418d9
#
_entry.id   82250b6a38980e3a4ee753b3af1418d9
#
_cell.length_a   1.000
_cell.length_b   1.000
_cell.length_c   1.000
_cell.angle_alpha   90.00
_cell.angle_beta   90.00
_cell.angle_gamma   90.00
#
_symmetry.space_group_name_H-M   'P 1'
#
loop_
_entity.id
_entity.type
_entity.pdbx_description
1 polymer ?
#
loop_
_entity_poly.entity_id
_entity_poly.type
_entity_poly.pdbx_seq_one_letter_code
_entity_poly.pdbx_strand_id
1 'polypeptide(L)'
;DSGNIGGFLQKYNAAKKAGVKIIVLGRQKEESGYTYEEIIDLLKEEYHFKTMQKVTLAGIGMGTEGSMTVEVKKACEEADVLIGASRMLKSVVKEGQQTFAAYKPEEITDYIFSHPQDENIVVVLSGDPGFYSGAKKLILTIRDRLKKSGEPDRVKTEILPGISTVSSLCAKLQIPWEDIKLVSIHGREENLLAAVKNNKYTFTLTGSAADVRKLAKTLIDARLGDCNMAVGAELTYEGEQILKGNVSEFLDYDGDNLAAVLIANPYGGENAVTHGMNDEEFIRGDVPMTKEEVRSISLSKMKIRKSDIIYDIGAGTGSVSVESAIQAEDGQVYAVEINPEAAGLIEENARKFAVSNIKVIEGSAPEILKDLPAPDCVFIGGSKGRLEEILELIRKKNPQAR
;
A
#
# COMPACT_ATOMS: atom_id res chain seq x y z
N ASP A 1 -49.79 41.59 -25.12
CA ASP A 1 -48.54 41.19 -25.75
C ASP A 1 -47.36 41.55 -24.84
N SER A 2 -46.66 40.53 -24.37
CA SER A 2 -45.55 40.66 -23.42
C SER A 2 -44.19 40.57 -24.16
N GLY A 3 -43.50 41.70 -24.30
CA GLY A 3 -42.11 41.74 -24.73
C GLY A 3 -41.85 41.50 -26.22
N ASN A 4 -40.60 41.25 -26.57
CA ASN A 4 -40.10 41.17 -27.95
C ASN A 4 -40.67 39.99 -28.77
N ILE A 5 -41.21 38.96 -28.14
CA ILE A 5 -41.72 37.75 -28.81
C ILE A 5 -43.19 37.90 -29.25
N GLY A 6 -43.95 38.92 -28.74
CA GLY A 6 -45.38 39.10 -28.98
C GLY A 6 -45.75 39.98 -30.16
N GLY A 7 -44.84 40.38 -31.04
CA GLY A 7 -45.14 41.18 -32.20
C GLY A 7 -45.49 42.64 -31.87
N PHE A 8 -45.07 43.16 -30.70
CA PHE A 8 -45.31 44.52 -30.26
C PHE A 8 -44.88 45.57 -31.28
N LEU A 9 -43.68 45.41 -31.83
CA LEU A 9 -43.12 46.40 -32.79
C LEU A 9 -43.95 46.45 -34.08
N GLN A 10 -44.47 45.33 -34.54
CA GLN A 10 -45.33 45.22 -35.74
C GLN A 10 -46.68 45.91 -35.52
N LYS A 11 -47.31 45.70 -34.38
CA LYS A 11 -48.58 46.30 -33.98
C LYS A 11 -48.39 47.82 -33.76
N TYR A 12 -47.33 48.22 -33.12
CA TYR A 12 -46.98 49.64 -32.95
C TYR A 12 -46.80 50.34 -34.29
N ASN A 13 -46.03 49.77 -35.22
CA ASN A 13 -45.80 50.32 -36.54
C ASN A 13 -47.09 50.35 -37.40
N ALA A 14 -47.92 49.34 -37.32
CA ALA A 14 -49.23 49.30 -38.01
C ALA A 14 -50.17 50.42 -37.52
N ALA A 15 -50.30 50.57 -36.21
CA ALA A 15 -51.14 51.59 -35.60
C ALA A 15 -50.62 53.02 -35.92
N LYS A 16 -49.31 53.23 -35.93
CA LYS A 16 -48.66 54.48 -36.35
C LYS A 16 -48.95 54.82 -37.80
N LYS A 17 -48.92 53.86 -38.71
CA LYS A 17 -49.28 54.01 -40.13
C LYS A 17 -50.74 54.35 -40.30
N ALA A 18 -51.63 53.78 -39.47
CA ALA A 18 -53.07 54.00 -39.53
C ALA A 18 -53.52 55.30 -38.81
N GLY A 19 -52.64 56.10 -38.22
CA GLY A 19 -52.97 57.31 -37.49
C GLY A 19 -53.77 57.11 -36.19
N VAL A 20 -53.74 55.88 -35.66
CA VAL A 20 -54.51 55.51 -34.45
C VAL A 20 -53.73 55.87 -33.20
N LYS A 21 -54.42 56.44 -32.18
CA LYS A 21 -53.78 56.74 -30.89
C LYS A 21 -53.42 55.45 -30.16
N ILE A 22 -52.13 55.32 -29.82
CA ILE A 22 -51.60 54.16 -29.12
C ILE A 22 -51.37 54.52 -27.66
N ILE A 23 -51.87 53.71 -26.76
CA ILE A 23 -51.54 53.75 -25.33
C ILE A 23 -50.68 52.49 -25.05
N VAL A 24 -49.42 52.71 -24.67
CA VAL A 24 -48.53 51.64 -24.27
C VAL A 24 -48.39 51.65 -22.77
N LEU A 25 -48.81 50.57 -22.11
CA LEU A 25 -48.53 50.35 -20.69
C LEU A 25 -47.16 49.64 -20.61
N GLY A 26 -46.13 50.35 -20.15
CA GLY A 26 -44.86 49.78 -19.87
C GLY A 26 -44.93 48.83 -18.68
N ARG A 27 -44.15 47.74 -18.69
CA ARG A 27 -43.90 46.98 -17.46
C ARG A 27 -43.20 47.91 -16.46
N GLN A 28 -43.66 47.89 -15.19
CA GLN A 28 -42.80 48.39 -14.12
C GLN A 28 -41.47 47.69 -14.22
N LYS A 29 -40.36 48.41 -14.03
CA LYS A 29 -39.04 47.78 -13.84
C LYS A 29 -39.22 46.82 -12.65
N GLU A 30 -39.12 45.52 -12.92
CA GLU A 30 -38.95 44.57 -11.85
C GLU A 30 -37.69 44.99 -11.10
N GLU A 31 -37.80 45.23 -9.80
CA GLU A 31 -36.64 45.33 -8.95
C GLU A 31 -35.83 44.07 -9.18
N SER A 32 -34.52 44.19 -9.26
CA SER A 32 -33.63 43.08 -9.51
C SER A 32 -33.89 41.95 -8.52
N GLY A 33 -34.56 40.89 -8.97
CA GLY A 33 -34.69 39.66 -8.18
C GLY A 33 -33.35 38.99 -8.11
N TYR A 34 -33.23 38.09 -7.17
CA TYR A 34 -32.02 37.24 -7.04
C TYR A 34 -31.94 36.23 -8.21
N THR A 35 -30.73 35.95 -8.69
CA THR A 35 -30.47 34.82 -9.58
C THR A 35 -30.70 33.51 -8.83
N TYR A 36 -30.73 32.40 -9.55
CA TYR A 36 -30.87 31.08 -8.93
C TYR A 36 -29.70 30.80 -7.96
N GLU A 37 -28.48 31.15 -8.37
CA GLU A 37 -27.27 31.02 -7.57
C GLU A 37 -27.33 31.89 -6.30
N GLU A 38 -27.75 33.15 -6.42
CA GLU A 38 -27.89 34.05 -5.26
C GLU A 38 -28.96 33.57 -4.28
N ILE A 39 -30.06 32.96 -4.76
CA ILE A 39 -31.09 32.35 -3.89
C ILE A 39 -30.50 31.15 -3.15
N ILE A 40 -29.75 30.32 -3.83
CA ILE A 40 -29.07 29.14 -3.21
C ILE A 40 -28.10 29.60 -2.13
N ASP A 41 -27.32 30.63 -2.39
CA ASP A 41 -26.32 31.15 -1.43
C ASP A 41 -27.02 31.80 -0.21
N LEU A 42 -28.09 32.56 -0.41
CA LEU A 42 -28.92 33.07 0.67
C LEU A 42 -29.54 31.98 1.51
N LEU A 43 -30.04 30.90 0.89
CA LEU A 43 -30.59 29.76 1.60
C LEU A 43 -29.53 29.01 2.39
N LYS A 44 -28.32 28.87 1.83
CA LYS A 44 -27.16 28.28 2.52
C LYS A 44 -26.79 29.09 3.77
N GLU A 45 -26.75 30.43 3.67
CA GLU A 45 -26.47 31.30 4.81
C GLU A 45 -27.59 31.30 5.87
N GLU A 46 -28.84 31.45 5.47
CA GLU A 46 -29.98 31.60 6.41
C GLU A 46 -30.32 30.27 7.13
N TYR A 47 -30.25 29.15 6.45
CA TYR A 47 -30.58 27.84 7.01
C TYR A 47 -29.36 27.01 7.39
N HIS A 48 -28.13 27.57 7.28
CA HIS A 48 -26.89 26.86 7.55
C HIS A 48 -26.79 25.49 6.87
N PHE A 49 -27.32 25.39 5.64
CA PHE A 49 -27.21 24.17 4.85
C PHE A 49 -25.73 23.85 4.62
N LYS A 50 -25.25 22.83 5.31
CA LYS A 50 -23.92 22.27 5.05
C LYS A 50 -24.01 21.44 3.77
N THR A 51 -23.37 21.91 2.72
CA THR A 51 -23.25 21.12 1.48
C THR A 51 -22.44 19.88 1.77
N MET A 52 -22.94 18.73 1.30
CA MET A 52 -22.23 17.47 1.40
C MET A 52 -21.09 17.48 0.36
N GLN A 53 -19.86 17.44 0.84
CA GLN A 53 -18.70 17.35 -0.04
C GLN A 53 -18.55 15.94 -0.61
N LYS A 54 -18.36 15.82 -1.91
CA LYS A 54 -17.97 14.57 -2.57
C LYS A 54 -16.46 14.53 -2.73
N VAL A 55 -15.82 13.56 -2.08
CA VAL A 55 -14.36 13.34 -2.17
C VAL A 55 -14.09 12.05 -2.94
N THR A 56 -13.61 12.19 -4.16
CA THR A 56 -13.29 11.07 -5.05
C THR A 56 -11.79 10.78 -5.01
N LEU A 57 -11.43 9.57 -4.59
CA LEU A 57 -10.06 9.08 -4.66
C LEU A 57 -9.85 8.41 -6.02
N ALA A 58 -9.15 9.07 -6.93
CA ALA A 58 -9.03 8.68 -8.32
C ALA A 58 -7.66 8.08 -8.65
N GLY A 59 -7.65 6.84 -9.14
CA GLY A 59 -6.44 6.19 -9.65
C GLY A 59 -6.12 6.68 -11.06
N ILE A 60 -5.06 7.48 -11.21
CA ILE A 60 -4.68 8.04 -12.50
C ILE A 60 -3.77 7.11 -13.34
N GLY A 61 -3.71 5.83 -12.97
CA GLY A 61 -2.80 4.90 -13.62
C GLY A 61 -1.34 5.33 -13.46
N MET A 62 -0.56 5.14 -14.47
CA MET A 62 0.86 5.53 -14.46
C MET A 62 1.08 7.04 -14.64
N GLY A 63 0.02 7.83 -14.80
CA GLY A 63 0.10 9.27 -14.92
C GLY A 63 0.18 9.78 -16.37
N THR A 64 -0.08 8.94 -17.35
CA THR A 64 -0.25 9.33 -18.75
C THR A 64 -1.73 9.32 -19.14
N GLU A 65 -2.14 10.15 -20.09
CA GLU A 65 -3.54 10.23 -20.53
C GLU A 65 -4.08 8.86 -21.00
N GLY A 66 -3.26 8.07 -21.69
CA GLY A 66 -3.61 6.72 -22.15
C GLY A 66 -3.76 5.67 -21.05
N SER A 67 -3.29 5.96 -19.82
CA SER A 67 -3.40 5.05 -18.68
C SER A 67 -4.55 5.37 -17.72
N MET A 68 -5.29 6.47 -17.97
CA MET A 68 -6.45 6.84 -17.17
C MET A 68 -7.73 6.20 -17.71
N THR A 69 -8.63 5.83 -16.82
CA THR A 69 -9.99 5.47 -17.23
C THR A 69 -10.76 6.73 -17.65
N VAL A 70 -11.75 6.56 -18.53
CA VAL A 70 -12.62 7.68 -18.96
C VAL A 70 -13.33 8.32 -17.77
N GLU A 71 -13.73 7.50 -16.80
CA GLU A 71 -14.41 7.96 -15.58
C GLU A 71 -13.51 8.83 -14.71
N VAL A 72 -12.25 8.42 -14.51
CA VAL A 72 -11.25 9.21 -13.77
C VAL A 72 -10.98 10.53 -14.47
N LYS A 73 -10.81 10.50 -15.82
CA LYS A 73 -10.59 11.73 -16.60
C LYS A 73 -11.75 12.71 -16.41
N LYS A 74 -12.98 12.23 -16.55
CA LYS A 74 -14.18 13.04 -16.36
C LYS A 74 -14.27 13.61 -14.93
N ALA A 75 -14.01 12.79 -13.90
CA ALA A 75 -14.01 13.26 -12.52
C ALA A 75 -12.96 14.36 -12.28
N CYS A 76 -11.76 14.23 -12.85
CA CYS A 76 -10.73 15.26 -12.76
C CYS A 76 -11.15 16.56 -13.48
N GLU A 77 -11.85 16.47 -14.62
CA GLU A 77 -12.32 17.62 -15.38
C GLU A 77 -13.44 18.39 -14.66
N GLU A 78 -14.31 17.69 -13.93
CA GLU A 78 -15.47 18.25 -13.23
C GLU A 78 -15.16 18.64 -11.77
N ALA A 79 -13.92 18.46 -11.31
CA ALA A 79 -13.53 18.76 -9.94
C ALA A 79 -13.38 20.27 -9.70
N ASP A 80 -13.90 20.73 -8.54
CA ASP A 80 -13.67 22.09 -8.04
C ASP A 80 -12.19 22.26 -7.68
N VAL A 81 -11.58 21.22 -7.09
CA VAL A 81 -10.17 21.18 -6.76
C VAL A 81 -9.57 19.78 -6.96
N LEU A 82 -8.36 19.75 -7.52
CA LEU A 82 -7.53 18.55 -7.61
C LEU A 82 -6.49 18.53 -6.49
N ILE A 83 -6.45 17.46 -5.71
CA ILE A 83 -5.47 17.28 -4.63
C ILE A 83 -4.55 16.10 -4.96
N GLY A 84 -3.26 16.25 -4.74
CA GLY A 84 -2.30 15.15 -4.94
C GLY A 84 -0.85 15.62 -4.89
N ALA A 85 0.08 14.67 -5.07
CA ALA A 85 1.49 15.05 -5.20
C ALA A 85 1.71 15.90 -6.47
N SER A 86 2.59 16.89 -6.39
CA SER A 86 2.84 17.85 -7.49
C SER A 86 3.11 17.18 -8.84
N ARG A 87 3.79 16.02 -8.84
CA ARG A 87 4.05 15.24 -10.06
C ARG A 87 2.76 14.71 -10.69
N MET A 88 1.82 14.23 -9.86
CA MET A 88 0.56 13.66 -10.32
C MET A 88 -0.40 14.74 -10.82
N LEU A 89 -0.44 15.89 -10.12
CA LEU A 89 -1.26 17.03 -10.53
C LEU A 89 -0.88 17.53 -11.93
N LYS A 90 0.42 17.56 -12.26
CA LYS A 90 0.90 18.00 -13.59
C LYS A 90 0.34 17.18 -14.75
N SER A 91 -0.03 15.91 -14.51
CA SER A 91 -0.54 15.02 -15.57
C SER A 91 -2.05 15.09 -15.78
N VAL A 92 -2.79 15.76 -14.88
CA VAL A 92 -4.26 15.78 -14.91
C VAL A 92 -4.86 17.19 -14.90
N VAL A 93 -4.09 18.20 -14.46
CA VAL A 93 -4.59 19.58 -14.32
C VAL A 93 -4.82 20.24 -15.67
N LYS A 94 -5.94 20.95 -15.79
CA LYS A 94 -6.25 21.83 -16.92
C LYS A 94 -5.95 23.30 -16.57
N GLU A 95 -5.80 24.12 -17.59
CA GLU A 95 -5.58 25.56 -17.42
C GLU A 95 -6.72 26.20 -16.61
N GLY A 96 -6.35 26.94 -15.56
CA GLY A 96 -7.30 27.61 -14.66
C GLY A 96 -7.93 26.73 -13.57
N GLN A 97 -7.62 25.44 -13.52
CA GLN A 97 -8.18 24.54 -12.51
C GLN A 97 -7.46 24.68 -11.16
N GLN A 98 -8.23 24.73 -10.07
CA GLN A 98 -7.69 24.83 -8.72
C GLN A 98 -6.98 23.53 -8.32
N THR A 99 -5.81 23.65 -7.70
CA THR A 99 -5.02 22.50 -7.22
C THR A 99 -4.49 22.73 -5.82
N PHE A 100 -4.38 21.65 -5.06
CA PHE A 100 -3.70 21.63 -3.77
C PHE A 100 -2.66 20.51 -3.73
N ALA A 101 -1.38 20.89 -3.66
CA ALA A 101 -0.28 19.92 -3.65
C ALA A 101 -0.09 19.33 -2.26
N ALA A 102 -0.61 18.13 -2.02
CA ALA A 102 -0.48 17.40 -0.77
C ALA A 102 -0.48 15.88 -1.04
N TYR A 103 0.17 15.12 -0.15
CA TYR A 103 0.19 13.64 -0.20
C TYR A 103 -0.05 13.01 1.18
N LYS A 104 0.06 13.79 2.27
CA LYS A 104 -0.20 13.28 3.61
C LYS A 104 -1.70 13.28 3.90
N PRO A 105 -2.26 12.16 4.41
CA PRO A 105 -3.68 12.06 4.71
C PRO A 105 -4.21 13.16 5.64
N GLU A 106 -3.39 13.58 6.59
CA GLU A 106 -3.72 14.62 7.56
C GLU A 106 -3.89 15.99 6.87
N GLU A 107 -2.93 16.37 6.00
CA GLU A 107 -2.96 17.64 5.24
C GLU A 107 -4.15 17.68 4.28
N ILE A 108 -4.43 16.57 3.58
CA ILE A 108 -5.59 16.45 2.68
C ILE A 108 -6.90 16.57 3.46
N THR A 109 -6.99 15.88 4.60
CA THR A 109 -8.18 15.92 5.45
C THR A 109 -8.41 17.33 6.02
N ASP A 110 -7.36 18.01 6.47
CA ASP A 110 -7.47 19.39 6.97
C ASP A 110 -7.92 20.35 5.87
N TYR A 111 -7.45 20.19 4.62
CA TYR A 111 -7.94 20.95 3.49
C TYR A 111 -9.44 20.75 3.27
N ILE A 112 -9.90 19.50 3.15
CA ILE A 112 -11.30 19.14 2.93
C ILE A 112 -12.20 19.81 3.98
N PHE A 113 -11.81 19.76 5.26
CA PHE A 113 -12.62 20.29 6.34
C PHE A 113 -12.55 21.82 6.49
N SER A 114 -11.52 22.48 5.96
CA SER A 114 -11.37 23.94 5.99
C SER A 114 -11.94 24.64 4.74
N HIS A 115 -12.28 23.89 3.67
CA HIS A 115 -12.82 24.44 2.42
C HIS A 115 -14.20 23.84 2.10
N PRO A 116 -15.24 24.15 2.89
CA PRO A 116 -16.57 23.59 2.68
C PRO A 116 -17.25 24.02 1.38
N GLN A 117 -16.75 25.06 0.74
CA GLN A 117 -17.22 25.56 -0.57
C GLN A 117 -16.83 24.63 -1.72
N ASP A 118 -15.75 23.84 -1.59
CA ASP A 118 -15.34 22.89 -2.61
C ASP A 118 -16.21 21.62 -2.48
N GLU A 119 -17.22 21.50 -3.32
CA GLU A 119 -18.21 20.42 -3.25
C GLU A 119 -17.72 19.12 -3.89
N ASN A 120 -16.96 19.22 -5.01
CA ASN A 120 -16.40 18.11 -5.76
C ASN A 120 -14.86 18.11 -5.67
N ILE A 121 -14.33 17.35 -4.74
CA ILE A 121 -12.90 17.24 -4.51
C ILE A 121 -12.39 15.93 -5.12
N VAL A 122 -11.35 15.99 -5.95
CA VAL A 122 -10.71 14.79 -6.49
C VAL A 122 -9.29 14.66 -5.96
N VAL A 123 -9.03 13.58 -5.25
CA VAL A 123 -7.68 13.22 -4.77
C VAL A 123 -7.06 12.25 -5.74
N VAL A 124 -6.05 12.69 -6.49
CA VAL A 124 -5.37 11.86 -7.49
C VAL A 124 -4.27 11.01 -6.87
N LEU A 125 -4.28 9.73 -7.18
CA LEU A 125 -3.37 8.71 -6.67
C LEU A 125 -2.71 7.98 -7.86
N SER A 126 -1.43 7.67 -7.73
CA SER A 126 -0.71 6.91 -8.75
C SER A 126 -1.20 5.46 -8.79
N GLY A 127 -1.30 4.89 -9.98
CA GLY A 127 -1.76 3.51 -10.17
C GLY A 127 -3.23 3.33 -9.86
N ASP A 128 -3.51 2.29 -9.12
CA ASP A 128 -4.84 1.96 -8.58
C ASP A 128 -4.91 2.28 -7.08
N PRO A 129 -5.98 2.92 -6.60
CA PRO A 129 -6.14 3.24 -5.16
C PRO A 129 -6.14 2.02 -4.25
N GLY A 130 -6.51 0.84 -4.75
CA GLY A 130 -6.50 -0.42 -4.02
C GLY A 130 -5.13 -1.09 -3.95
N PHE A 131 -4.13 -0.61 -4.72
CA PHE A 131 -2.83 -1.24 -4.83
C PHE A 131 -1.71 -0.40 -4.21
N TYR A 132 -1.31 -0.73 -2.97
CA TYR A 132 -0.24 -0.06 -2.20
C TYR A 132 -0.27 1.47 -2.22
N SER A 133 -1.47 2.04 -2.24
CA SER A 133 -1.68 3.49 -2.27
C SER A 133 -1.97 4.08 -0.88
N GLY A 134 -1.94 5.40 -0.79
CA GLY A 134 -2.35 6.14 0.42
C GLY A 134 -3.87 6.15 0.68
N ALA A 135 -4.70 5.62 -0.23
CA ALA A 135 -6.15 5.70 -0.15
C ALA A 135 -6.74 5.14 1.15
N LYS A 136 -6.29 3.95 1.57
CA LYS A 136 -6.76 3.33 2.82
C LYS A 136 -6.55 4.23 4.03
N LYS A 137 -5.35 4.81 4.17
CA LYS A 137 -5.03 5.68 5.30
C LYS A 137 -5.86 6.97 5.24
N LEU A 138 -5.99 7.57 4.05
CA LEU A 138 -6.78 8.77 3.85
C LEU A 138 -8.26 8.56 4.21
N ILE A 139 -8.89 7.48 3.75
CA ILE A 139 -10.28 7.17 4.10
C ILE A 139 -10.46 7.00 5.61
N LEU A 140 -9.53 6.33 6.29
CA LEU A 140 -9.58 6.17 7.74
C LEU A 140 -9.45 7.52 8.45
N THR A 141 -8.53 8.39 8.00
CA THR A 141 -8.33 9.74 8.57
C THR A 141 -9.58 10.61 8.41
N ILE A 142 -10.20 10.59 7.22
CA ILE A 142 -11.47 11.31 6.97
C ILE A 142 -12.59 10.78 7.90
N ARG A 143 -12.75 9.45 8.00
CA ARG A 143 -13.77 8.83 8.87
C ARG A 143 -13.58 9.17 10.34
N ASP A 144 -12.33 9.18 10.82
CA ASP A 144 -12.01 9.56 12.19
C ASP A 144 -12.30 11.04 12.46
N ARG A 145 -12.06 11.92 11.49
CA ARG A 145 -12.41 13.35 11.59
C ARG A 145 -13.91 13.55 11.63
N LEU A 146 -14.67 12.86 10.77
CA LEU A 146 -16.15 12.91 10.77
C LEU A 146 -16.75 12.46 12.10
N LYS A 147 -16.21 11.40 12.70
CA LYS A 147 -16.64 10.95 14.04
C LYS A 147 -16.37 12.00 15.12
N LYS A 148 -15.20 12.65 15.08
CA LYS A 148 -14.80 13.68 16.05
C LYS A 148 -15.59 14.96 15.90
N SER A 149 -15.96 15.36 14.69
CA SER A 149 -16.76 16.56 14.43
C SER A 149 -18.26 16.39 14.70
N GLY A 150 -18.74 15.15 14.83
CA GLY A 150 -20.18 14.86 14.96
C GLY A 150 -20.98 15.09 13.67
N GLU A 151 -20.33 15.16 12.51
CA GLU A 151 -20.93 15.45 11.20
C GLU A 151 -20.73 14.26 10.24
N PRO A 152 -21.37 13.10 10.46
CA PRO A 152 -21.10 11.88 9.72
C PRO A 152 -21.39 11.99 8.22
N ASP A 153 -22.35 12.83 7.84
CA ASP A 153 -22.83 12.99 6.46
C ASP A 153 -22.18 14.17 5.71
N ARG A 154 -21.23 14.87 6.34
CA ARG A 154 -20.57 16.03 5.72
C ARG A 154 -19.74 15.67 4.49
N VAL A 155 -19.07 14.52 4.50
CA VAL A 155 -18.20 14.08 3.41
C VAL A 155 -18.60 12.69 2.95
N LYS A 156 -18.91 12.57 1.65
CA LYS A 156 -19.11 11.29 0.97
C LYS A 156 -17.84 10.93 0.20
N THR A 157 -17.26 9.77 0.50
CA THR A 157 -16.07 9.29 -0.20
C THR A 157 -16.43 8.29 -1.29
N GLU A 158 -15.77 8.40 -2.44
CA GLU A 158 -15.87 7.48 -3.58
C GLU A 158 -14.46 7.08 -4.02
N ILE A 159 -14.31 5.87 -4.58
CA ILE A 159 -13.04 5.40 -5.16
C ILE A 159 -13.28 5.08 -6.63
N LEU A 160 -12.47 5.67 -7.49
CA LEU A 160 -12.41 5.32 -8.90
C LEU A 160 -11.11 4.54 -9.16
N PRO A 161 -11.20 3.31 -9.72
CA PRO A 161 -10.03 2.47 -9.97
C PRO A 161 -9.15 3.04 -11.08
N GLY A 162 -7.88 2.66 -11.05
CA GLY A 162 -6.90 2.98 -12.09
C GLY A 162 -6.11 1.75 -12.53
N ILE A 163 -5.32 1.87 -13.58
CA ILE A 163 -4.42 0.81 -14.02
C ILE A 163 -3.28 0.71 -13.01
N SER A 164 -3.18 -0.44 -12.33
CA SER A 164 -2.11 -0.67 -11.36
C SER A 164 -0.76 -0.93 -12.03
N THR A 165 0.33 -0.66 -11.32
CA THR A 165 1.69 -0.92 -11.81
C THR A 165 1.90 -2.40 -12.12
N VAL A 166 1.32 -3.32 -11.31
CA VAL A 166 1.42 -4.75 -11.56
C VAL A 166 0.73 -5.12 -12.86
N SER A 167 -0.50 -4.66 -13.11
CA SER A 167 -1.20 -4.98 -14.36
C SER A 167 -0.49 -4.40 -15.58
N SER A 168 0.08 -3.18 -15.46
CA SER A 168 0.84 -2.54 -16.54
C SER A 168 2.11 -3.32 -16.88
N LEU A 169 2.95 -3.66 -15.90
CA LEU A 169 4.17 -4.43 -16.14
C LEU A 169 3.86 -5.83 -16.69
N CYS A 170 2.91 -6.52 -16.08
CA CYS A 170 2.56 -7.89 -16.47
C CYS A 170 1.99 -7.98 -17.89
N ALA A 171 1.18 -7.00 -18.30
CA ALA A 171 0.70 -6.92 -19.68
C ALA A 171 1.84 -6.81 -20.69
N LYS A 172 2.87 -5.98 -20.39
CA LYS A 172 4.06 -5.80 -21.22
C LYS A 172 4.97 -7.03 -21.23
N LEU A 173 4.97 -7.79 -20.15
CA LEU A 173 5.70 -9.05 -20.04
C LEU A 173 4.91 -10.24 -20.63
N GLN A 174 3.62 -10.06 -20.97
CA GLN A 174 2.68 -11.09 -21.42
C GLN A 174 2.52 -12.22 -20.38
N ILE A 175 2.47 -11.84 -19.10
CA ILE A 175 2.29 -12.75 -17.97
C ILE A 175 0.96 -12.41 -17.29
N PRO A 176 0.04 -13.38 -17.08
CA PRO A 176 -1.13 -13.18 -16.22
C PRO A 176 -0.71 -12.82 -14.81
N TRP A 177 -1.33 -11.81 -14.21
CA TRP A 177 -0.94 -11.38 -12.86
C TRP A 177 -1.77 -12.01 -11.74
N GLU A 178 -2.79 -12.80 -12.06
CA GLU A 178 -3.67 -13.48 -11.11
C GLU A 178 -2.93 -14.50 -10.21
N ASP A 179 -1.87 -15.14 -10.75
CA ASP A 179 -1.06 -16.11 -10.02
C ASP A 179 0.23 -15.50 -9.42
N ILE A 180 0.35 -14.17 -9.44
CA ILE A 180 1.54 -13.50 -8.95
C ILE A 180 1.42 -13.20 -7.46
N LYS A 181 2.41 -13.59 -6.67
CA LYS A 181 2.52 -13.16 -5.27
C LYS A 181 2.93 -11.68 -5.22
N LEU A 182 2.06 -10.86 -4.65
CA LEU A 182 2.32 -9.43 -4.44
C LEU A 182 2.98 -9.24 -3.08
N VAL A 183 4.11 -8.52 -3.07
CA VAL A 183 4.87 -8.21 -1.85
C VAL A 183 5.26 -6.74 -1.87
N SER A 184 5.10 -6.05 -0.76
CA SER A 184 5.60 -4.68 -0.60
C SER A 184 6.81 -4.65 0.31
N ILE A 185 7.95 -4.23 -0.25
CA ILE A 185 9.17 -3.95 0.53
C ILE A 185 9.26 -2.46 0.93
N HIS A 186 8.28 -1.65 0.52
CA HIS A 186 8.24 -0.21 0.79
C HIS A 186 7.30 0.07 1.97
N GLY A 187 7.87 0.32 3.14
CA GLY A 187 7.11 0.67 4.35
C GLY A 187 6.38 -0.48 5.05
N ARG A 188 6.63 -1.74 4.66
CA ARG A 188 6.16 -2.95 5.33
C ARG A 188 7.30 -3.96 5.41
N GLU A 189 7.40 -4.65 6.54
CA GLU A 189 8.32 -5.78 6.71
C GLU A 189 7.64 -7.07 6.21
N GLU A 190 7.44 -7.20 4.90
CA GLU A 190 6.94 -8.44 4.30
C GLU A 190 8.12 -9.36 3.95
N ASN A 191 7.93 -10.67 4.15
CA ASN A 191 8.97 -11.66 3.90
C ASN A 191 9.12 -11.96 2.40
N LEU A 192 9.89 -11.11 1.72
CA LEU A 192 10.14 -11.22 0.28
C LEU A 192 10.81 -12.56 -0.08
N LEU A 193 11.79 -13.02 0.71
CA LEU A 193 12.50 -14.27 0.40
C LEU A 193 11.56 -15.48 0.43
N ALA A 194 10.69 -15.56 1.44
CA ALA A 194 9.66 -16.60 1.49
C ALA A 194 8.70 -16.50 0.29
N ALA A 195 8.29 -15.29 -0.08
CA ALA A 195 7.44 -15.08 -1.23
C ALA A 195 8.09 -15.56 -2.53
N VAL A 196 9.35 -15.20 -2.77
CA VAL A 196 10.09 -15.63 -3.98
C VAL A 196 10.32 -17.13 -3.97
N LYS A 197 10.69 -17.72 -2.82
CA LYS A 197 10.94 -19.15 -2.69
C LYS A 197 9.69 -19.99 -2.96
N ASN A 198 8.55 -19.53 -2.50
CA ASN A 198 7.30 -20.29 -2.51
C ASN A 198 6.39 -20.02 -3.72
N ASN A 199 6.78 -19.09 -4.60
CA ASN A 199 5.94 -18.74 -5.76
C ASN A 199 6.76 -18.64 -7.05
N LYS A 200 6.17 -19.06 -8.16
CA LYS A 200 6.77 -18.96 -9.49
C LYS A 200 7.04 -17.50 -9.89
N TYR A 201 6.12 -16.61 -9.53
CA TYR A 201 6.24 -15.18 -9.79
C TYR A 201 5.98 -14.38 -8.54
N THR A 202 6.85 -13.42 -8.27
CA THR A 202 6.69 -12.46 -7.15
C THR A 202 6.89 -11.05 -7.68
N PHE A 203 5.93 -10.18 -7.40
CA PHE A 203 5.97 -8.77 -7.79
C PHE A 203 6.25 -7.89 -6.56
N THR A 204 7.11 -6.90 -6.74
CA THR A 204 7.37 -5.86 -5.74
C THR A 204 7.59 -4.49 -6.38
N LEU A 205 7.42 -3.43 -5.58
CA LEU A 205 7.79 -2.07 -5.96
C LEU A 205 9.09 -1.67 -5.26
N THR A 206 9.93 -0.93 -5.97
CA THR A 206 11.17 -0.35 -5.44
C THR A 206 11.12 1.17 -5.53
N GLY A 207 11.71 1.86 -4.54
CA GLY A 207 11.75 3.32 -4.48
C GLY A 207 12.97 3.93 -5.17
N SER A 208 13.99 3.13 -5.48
CA SER A 208 15.26 3.61 -6.04
C SER A 208 16.03 2.50 -6.76
N ALA A 209 16.98 2.90 -7.60
CA ALA A 209 17.95 1.97 -8.19
C ALA A 209 18.75 1.20 -7.12
N ALA A 210 19.05 1.84 -5.99
CA ALA A 210 19.72 1.19 -4.87
C ALA A 210 18.89 0.04 -4.29
N ASP A 211 17.55 0.17 -4.27
CA ASP A 211 16.66 -0.90 -3.80
C ASP A 211 16.67 -2.09 -4.76
N VAL A 212 16.73 -1.84 -6.08
CA VAL A 212 16.86 -2.91 -7.09
C VAL A 212 18.15 -3.68 -6.91
N ARG A 213 19.29 -2.98 -6.74
CA ARG A 213 20.60 -3.60 -6.47
C ARG A 213 20.59 -4.39 -5.16
N LYS A 214 20.03 -3.80 -4.09
CA LYS A 214 19.90 -4.47 -2.80
C LYS A 214 19.03 -5.72 -2.91
N LEU A 215 17.94 -5.66 -3.67
CA LEU A 215 17.06 -6.80 -3.93
C LEU A 215 17.82 -7.91 -4.63
N ALA A 216 18.54 -7.61 -5.72
CA ALA A 216 19.35 -8.57 -6.46
C ALA A 216 20.40 -9.23 -5.54
N LYS A 217 21.14 -8.44 -4.76
CA LYS A 217 22.11 -8.95 -3.79
C LYS A 217 21.45 -9.86 -2.75
N THR A 218 20.31 -9.45 -2.19
CA THR A 218 19.58 -10.25 -1.18
C THR A 218 19.17 -11.62 -1.74
N LEU A 219 18.72 -11.68 -2.99
CA LEU A 219 18.35 -12.95 -3.64
C LEU A 219 19.57 -13.85 -3.86
N ILE A 220 20.70 -13.29 -4.29
CA ILE A 220 21.95 -14.05 -4.48
C ILE A 220 22.46 -14.58 -3.14
N ASP A 221 22.51 -13.74 -2.12
CA ASP A 221 22.96 -14.11 -0.77
C ASP A 221 22.08 -15.23 -0.16
N ALA A 222 20.79 -15.25 -0.53
CA ALA A 222 19.83 -16.27 -0.15
C ALA A 222 19.82 -17.52 -1.07
N ARG A 223 20.80 -17.68 -1.97
CA ARG A 223 20.90 -18.78 -2.95
C ARG A 223 19.72 -18.87 -3.93
N LEU A 224 19.08 -17.74 -4.19
CA LEU A 224 18.04 -17.57 -5.21
C LEU A 224 18.59 -16.91 -6.48
N GLY A 225 19.89 -17.07 -6.74
CA GLY A 225 20.59 -16.50 -7.90
C GLY A 225 20.14 -17.05 -9.25
N ASP A 226 19.48 -18.21 -9.29
CA ASP A 226 18.92 -18.80 -10.52
C ASP A 226 17.61 -18.13 -10.95
N CYS A 227 17.05 -17.24 -10.12
CA CYS A 227 15.88 -16.46 -10.50
C CYS A 227 16.19 -15.47 -11.62
N ASN A 228 15.17 -15.16 -12.41
CA ASN A 228 15.20 -14.06 -13.36
C ASN A 228 14.43 -12.86 -12.81
N MET A 229 14.83 -11.67 -13.21
CA MET A 229 14.14 -10.42 -12.88
C MET A 229 13.71 -9.70 -14.15
N ALA A 230 12.56 -9.04 -14.07
CA ALA A 230 12.13 -8.04 -15.02
C ALA A 230 11.91 -6.73 -14.25
N VAL A 231 12.61 -5.69 -14.63
CA VAL A 231 12.53 -4.36 -14.01
C VAL A 231 11.90 -3.40 -15.01
N GLY A 232 10.73 -2.86 -14.67
CA GLY A 232 10.02 -1.87 -15.45
C GLY A 232 10.17 -0.48 -14.82
N ALA A 233 10.85 0.42 -15.49
CA ALA A 233 11.01 1.82 -15.10
C ALA A 233 10.20 2.72 -16.02
N GLU A 234 9.71 3.85 -15.50
CA GLU A 234 8.92 4.85 -16.24
C GLU A 234 7.78 4.25 -17.09
N LEU A 235 7.10 3.23 -16.56
CA LEU A 235 6.04 2.54 -17.30
C LEU A 235 5.00 3.52 -17.83
N THR A 236 4.70 3.42 -19.14
CA THR A 236 3.80 4.26 -19.93
C THR A 236 4.30 5.68 -20.30
N TYR A 237 5.42 6.13 -19.75
CA TYR A 237 6.07 7.36 -20.15
C TYR A 237 6.97 7.17 -21.39
N GLU A 238 7.39 8.26 -22.02
CA GLU A 238 8.28 8.21 -23.20
C GLU A 238 9.63 7.53 -22.92
N GLY A 239 10.11 7.63 -21.67
CA GLY A 239 11.34 6.97 -21.19
C GLY A 239 11.16 5.52 -20.74
N GLU A 240 10.04 4.87 -21.03
CA GLU A 240 9.77 3.51 -20.58
C GLU A 240 10.89 2.52 -20.92
N GLN A 241 11.39 1.84 -19.90
CA GLN A 241 12.38 0.79 -20.03
C GLN A 241 11.90 -0.47 -19.32
N ILE A 242 12.06 -1.61 -19.99
CA ILE A 242 11.83 -2.93 -19.40
C ILE A 242 13.08 -3.77 -19.62
N LEU A 243 13.84 -3.95 -18.55
CA LEU A 243 15.03 -4.78 -18.54
C LEU A 243 14.68 -6.18 -18.02
N LYS A 244 15.19 -7.21 -18.68
CA LYS A 244 14.98 -8.62 -18.29
C LYS A 244 16.34 -9.31 -18.28
N GLY A 245 16.59 -10.11 -17.26
CA GLY A 245 17.82 -10.87 -17.16
C GLY A 245 17.86 -11.73 -15.91
N ASN A 246 18.99 -12.40 -15.71
CA ASN A 246 19.25 -13.09 -14.46
C ASN A 246 19.45 -12.08 -13.32
N VAL A 247 19.14 -12.47 -12.09
CA VAL A 247 19.27 -11.61 -10.90
C VAL A 247 20.66 -10.96 -10.81
N SER A 248 21.73 -11.66 -11.19
CA SER A 248 23.10 -11.15 -11.14
C SER A 248 23.36 -9.94 -12.04
N GLU A 249 22.60 -9.79 -13.12
CA GLU A 249 22.74 -8.67 -14.06
C GLU A 249 22.21 -7.34 -13.47
N PHE A 250 21.48 -7.40 -12.36
CA PHE A 250 20.94 -6.22 -11.68
C PHE A 250 21.76 -5.74 -10.48
N LEU A 251 22.93 -6.33 -10.23
CA LEU A 251 23.83 -5.87 -9.16
C LEU A 251 24.36 -4.45 -9.39
N ASP A 252 24.52 -4.07 -10.66
CA ASP A 252 25.01 -2.75 -11.07
C ASP A 252 23.89 -1.90 -11.73
N TYR A 253 22.61 -2.22 -11.46
CA TYR A 253 21.49 -1.48 -12.02
C TYR A 253 21.55 0.01 -11.65
N ASP A 254 21.49 0.89 -12.65
CA ASP A 254 21.62 2.36 -12.51
C ASP A 254 20.41 3.15 -13.05
N GLY A 255 19.30 2.44 -13.35
CA GLY A 255 18.09 3.06 -13.88
C GLY A 255 17.36 3.97 -12.90
N ASP A 256 16.19 4.45 -13.30
CA ASP A 256 15.39 5.44 -12.56
C ASP A 256 14.88 4.99 -11.20
N ASN A 257 14.51 6.00 -10.39
CA ASN A 257 14.22 5.85 -8.95
C ASN A 257 12.98 5.01 -8.62
N LEU A 258 11.98 4.95 -9.49
CA LEU A 258 10.75 4.19 -9.27
C LEU A 258 10.68 3.04 -10.27
N ALA A 259 10.79 1.82 -9.78
CA ALA A 259 10.68 0.64 -10.62
C ALA A 259 9.70 -0.38 -10.07
N ALA A 260 9.02 -1.04 -11.00
CA ALA A 260 8.25 -2.25 -10.75
C ALA A 260 9.14 -3.45 -11.04
N VAL A 261 9.20 -4.41 -10.14
CA VAL A 261 10.05 -5.59 -10.28
C VAL A 261 9.19 -6.85 -10.24
N LEU A 262 9.34 -7.69 -11.28
CA LEU A 262 8.81 -9.05 -11.29
C LEU A 262 9.97 -10.02 -11.19
N ILE A 263 9.95 -10.89 -10.19
CA ILE A 263 10.93 -11.96 -9.97
C ILE A 263 10.29 -13.27 -10.40
N ALA A 264 10.96 -13.99 -11.29
CA ALA A 264 10.56 -15.32 -11.75
C ALA A 264 11.51 -16.37 -11.15
N ASN A 265 10.97 -17.21 -10.27
CA ASN A 265 11.70 -18.35 -9.71
C ASN A 265 11.28 -19.61 -10.44
N PRO A 266 12.19 -20.26 -11.21
CA PRO A 266 11.87 -21.48 -11.95
C PRO A 266 11.46 -22.65 -11.04
N TYR A 267 11.89 -22.64 -9.79
CA TYR A 267 11.59 -23.68 -8.78
C TYR A 267 10.56 -23.22 -7.74
N GLY A 268 9.93 -22.08 -7.96
CA GLY A 268 8.96 -21.51 -7.02
C GLY A 268 7.69 -22.37 -6.91
N GLY A 269 7.31 -22.67 -5.66
CA GLY A 269 6.15 -23.50 -5.36
C GLY A 269 6.40 -25.01 -5.33
N GLU A 270 7.61 -25.46 -5.67
CA GLU A 270 7.98 -26.89 -5.59
C GLU A 270 8.46 -27.32 -4.19
N ASN A 271 8.69 -26.35 -3.31
CA ASN A 271 9.18 -26.63 -1.96
C ASN A 271 8.08 -27.18 -1.05
N ALA A 272 8.41 -28.17 -0.25
CA ALA A 272 7.53 -28.63 0.82
C ALA A 272 7.32 -27.49 1.85
N VAL A 273 6.05 -27.21 2.17
CA VAL A 273 5.68 -26.20 3.18
C VAL A 273 5.44 -26.90 4.53
N THR A 274 6.32 -27.83 4.89
CA THR A 274 6.19 -28.61 6.14
C THR A 274 7.52 -28.58 6.89
N HIS A 275 7.48 -29.07 8.14
CA HIS A 275 8.66 -29.33 8.96
C HIS A 275 9.15 -30.77 8.75
N GLY A 276 10.33 -31.08 9.30
CA GLY A 276 10.95 -32.40 9.20
C GLY A 276 12.14 -32.40 8.23
N MET A 277 12.89 -31.31 8.20
CA MET A 277 14.15 -31.23 7.46
C MET A 277 15.18 -32.16 8.08
N ASN A 278 16.00 -32.81 7.24
CA ASN A 278 17.02 -33.72 7.73
C ASN A 278 18.13 -32.99 8.50
N ASP A 279 18.71 -33.64 9.49
CA ASP A 279 19.82 -33.07 10.27
C ASP A 279 21.03 -32.68 9.41
N GLU A 280 21.33 -33.46 8.36
CA GLU A 280 22.43 -33.22 7.44
C GLU A 280 22.28 -31.99 6.57
N GLU A 281 21.06 -31.46 6.46
CA GLU A 281 20.80 -30.23 5.71
C GLU A 281 21.28 -28.99 6.47
N PHE A 282 21.48 -29.06 7.79
CA PHE A 282 21.92 -27.92 8.60
C PHE A 282 23.46 -27.85 8.72
N ILE A 283 23.97 -26.62 8.73
CA ILE A 283 25.35 -26.31 9.11
C ILE A 283 25.40 -26.36 10.63
N ARG A 284 26.26 -27.21 11.23
CA ARG A 284 26.20 -27.40 12.68
C ARG A 284 27.51 -27.24 13.45
N GLY A 285 28.68 -27.43 12.85
CA GLY A 285 29.96 -27.43 13.58
C GLY A 285 29.90 -28.37 14.82
N ASP A 286 30.48 -27.93 15.92
CA ASP A 286 30.50 -28.64 17.21
C ASP A 286 29.34 -28.19 18.15
N VAL A 287 28.38 -27.44 17.62
CA VAL A 287 27.24 -26.92 18.40
C VAL A 287 26.13 -27.95 18.49
N PRO A 288 25.50 -28.12 19.68
CA PRO A 288 24.35 -29.01 19.85
C PRO A 288 23.20 -28.61 18.93
N MET A 289 22.51 -29.61 18.38
CA MET A 289 21.35 -29.45 17.52
C MET A 289 20.19 -30.33 17.98
N THR A 290 18.99 -29.81 18.01
CA THR A 290 17.78 -30.60 18.24
C THR A 290 17.59 -31.57 17.09
N LYS A 291 17.54 -32.85 17.38
CA LYS A 291 17.39 -33.94 16.40
C LYS A 291 16.09 -33.83 15.63
N GLU A 292 16.10 -34.27 14.36
CA GLU A 292 14.98 -34.07 13.42
C GLU A 292 13.64 -34.63 13.94
N GLU A 293 13.65 -35.80 14.62
CA GLU A 293 12.43 -36.38 15.15
C GLU A 293 11.88 -35.54 16.31
N VAL A 294 12.75 -35.09 17.23
CA VAL A 294 12.36 -34.23 18.35
C VAL A 294 11.91 -32.88 17.85
N ARG A 295 12.60 -32.32 16.86
CA ARG A 295 12.29 -31.04 16.23
C ARG A 295 10.92 -31.10 15.53
N SER A 296 10.68 -32.15 14.73
CA SER A 296 9.41 -32.37 14.04
C SER A 296 8.22 -32.48 15.00
N ILE A 297 8.39 -33.23 16.07
CA ILE A 297 7.34 -33.38 17.09
C ILE A 297 7.09 -32.05 17.81
N SER A 298 8.14 -31.33 18.17
CA SER A 298 8.06 -30.04 18.85
C SER A 298 7.31 -29.00 18.00
N LEU A 299 7.69 -28.82 16.75
CA LEU A 299 7.05 -27.89 15.81
C LEU A 299 5.58 -28.25 15.58
N SER A 300 5.26 -29.55 15.43
CA SER A 300 3.88 -30.03 15.33
C SER A 300 3.04 -29.66 16.58
N LYS A 301 3.63 -29.73 17.79
CA LYS A 301 2.94 -29.39 19.04
C LYS A 301 2.83 -27.88 19.26
N MET A 302 3.76 -27.10 18.75
CA MET A 302 3.72 -25.63 18.80
C MET A 302 2.55 -25.06 17.99
N LYS A 303 2.03 -25.76 16.96
CA LYS A 303 0.91 -25.33 16.12
C LYS A 303 1.10 -23.91 15.60
N ILE A 304 2.25 -23.66 15.03
CA ILE A 304 2.69 -22.35 14.55
C ILE A 304 1.70 -21.77 13.53
N ARG A 305 1.37 -20.50 13.65
CA ARG A 305 0.55 -19.73 12.71
C ARG A 305 1.46 -18.81 11.88
N LYS A 306 1.01 -18.43 10.71
CA LYS A 306 1.79 -17.60 9.77
C LYS A 306 2.33 -16.31 10.36
N SER A 307 1.61 -15.66 11.28
CA SER A 307 1.95 -14.38 11.89
C SER A 307 2.48 -14.46 13.32
N ASP A 308 2.81 -15.66 13.82
CA ASP A 308 3.25 -15.85 15.21
C ASP A 308 4.60 -15.16 15.47
N ILE A 309 4.72 -14.59 16.65
CA ILE A 309 5.99 -14.21 17.26
C ILE A 309 6.52 -15.40 18.06
N ILE A 310 7.68 -15.89 17.68
CA ILE A 310 8.23 -17.13 18.23
C ILE A 310 9.55 -16.84 18.94
N TYR A 311 9.73 -17.41 20.14
CA TYR A 311 11.01 -17.44 20.82
C TYR A 311 11.61 -18.85 20.71
N ASP A 312 12.86 -18.93 20.26
CA ASP A 312 13.70 -20.13 20.32
C ASP A 312 14.84 -19.85 21.30
N ILE A 313 14.72 -20.35 22.53
CA ILE A 313 15.63 -20.04 23.64
C ILE A 313 16.66 -21.16 23.78
N GLY A 314 17.94 -20.83 23.65
CA GLY A 314 19.02 -21.78 23.49
C GLY A 314 19.00 -22.40 22.10
N ALA A 315 18.97 -21.53 21.07
CA ALA A 315 18.71 -21.91 19.70
C ALA A 315 19.78 -22.81 19.05
N GLY A 316 21.00 -22.83 19.61
CA GLY A 316 22.07 -23.69 19.12
C GLY A 316 22.40 -23.39 17.64
N THR A 317 22.26 -24.41 16.79
CA THR A 317 22.46 -24.25 15.33
C THR A 317 21.34 -23.49 14.62
N GLY A 318 20.24 -23.16 15.31
CA GLY A 318 19.07 -22.52 14.73
C GLY A 318 18.15 -23.44 13.92
N SER A 319 18.27 -24.76 14.06
CA SER A 319 17.43 -25.68 13.29
C SER A 319 15.94 -25.54 13.59
N VAL A 320 15.58 -25.35 14.88
CA VAL A 320 14.20 -25.06 15.28
C VAL A 320 13.78 -23.65 14.81
N SER A 321 14.68 -22.69 14.94
CA SER A 321 14.45 -21.31 14.45
C SER A 321 14.11 -21.27 12.97
N VAL A 322 14.90 -21.98 12.12
CA VAL A 322 14.70 -22.01 10.66
C VAL A 322 13.35 -22.64 10.30
N GLU A 323 13.06 -23.84 10.81
CA GLU A 323 11.79 -24.51 10.49
C GLU A 323 10.58 -23.76 11.06
N SER A 324 10.72 -23.10 12.22
CA SER A 324 9.69 -22.21 12.77
C SER A 324 9.44 -21.00 11.88
N ALA A 325 10.50 -20.39 11.37
CA ALA A 325 10.42 -19.21 10.52
C ALA A 325 9.83 -19.51 9.14
N ILE A 326 10.07 -20.70 8.60
CA ILE A 326 9.41 -21.17 7.36
C ILE A 326 7.91 -21.28 7.56
N GLN A 327 7.44 -21.79 8.72
CA GLN A 327 6.01 -21.89 9.01
C GLN A 327 5.37 -20.54 9.36
N ALA A 328 6.09 -19.69 10.08
CA ALA A 328 5.64 -18.34 10.45
C ALA A 328 6.07 -17.33 9.39
N GLU A 329 5.69 -17.54 8.12
CA GLU A 329 6.16 -16.73 6.99
C GLU A 329 5.89 -15.22 7.10
N ASP A 330 4.79 -14.82 7.77
CA ASP A 330 4.39 -13.45 8.07
C ASP A 330 4.73 -13.02 9.50
N GLY A 331 5.36 -13.91 10.27
CA GLY A 331 5.74 -13.75 11.67
C GLY A 331 7.21 -13.46 11.86
N GLN A 332 7.68 -13.53 13.11
CA GLN A 332 9.07 -13.25 13.47
C GLN A 332 9.57 -14.27 14.48
N VAL A 333 10.74 -14.85 14.22
CA VAL A 333 11.45 -15.72 15.18
C VAL A 333 12.56 -14.92 15.86
N TYR A 334 12.62 -14.97 17.17
CA TYR A 334 13.71 -14.49 18.00
C TYR A 334 14.53 -15.66 18.49
N ALA A 335 15.67 -15.90 17.84
CA ALA A 335 16.61 -16.96 18.20
C ALA A 335 17.58 -16.43 19.25
N VAL A 336 17.40 -16.87 20.51
CA VAL A 336 18.20 -16.42 21.65
C VAL A 336 19.31 -17.41 21.90
N GLU A 337 20.54 -16.98 21.80
CA GLU A 337 21.72 -17.82 21.99
C GLU A 337 22.84 -17.06 22.75
N ILE A 338 23.53 -17.76 23.65
CA ILE A 338 24.58 -17.16 24.43
C ILE A 338 25.98 -17.37 23.82
N ASN A 339 26.13 -18.42 23.01
CA ASN A 339 27.38 -18.73 22.34
C ASN A 339 27.49 -17.96 21.01
N PRO A 340 28.48 -17.06 20.83
CA PRO A 340 28.64 -16.31 19.57
C PRO A 340 28.87 -17.19 18.35
N GLU A 341 29.57 -18.33 18.49
CA GLU A 341 29.77 -19.29 17.39
C GLU A 341 28.41 -19.87 16.93
N ALA A 342 27.57 -20.27 17.89
CA ALA A 342 26.23 -20.78 17.59
C ALA A 342 25.35 -19.68 16.98
N ALA A 343 25.44 -18.43 17.45
CA ALA A 343 24.74 -17.31 16.86
C ALA A 343 25.13 -17.10 15.38
N GLY A 344 26.41 -17.22 15.05
CA GLY A 344 26.88 -17.20 13.65
C GLY A 344 26.30 -18.34 12.80
N LEU A 345 26.19 -19.56 13.36
CA LEU A 345 25.59 -20.70 12.66
C LEU A 345 24.09 -20.50 12.39
N ILE A 346 23.35 -19.84 13.30
CA ILE A 346 21.95 -19.50 13.07
C ILE A 346 21.83 -18.60 11.83
N GLU A 347 22.68 -17.57 11.73
CA GLU A 347 22.66 -16.68 10.56
C GLU A 347 23.05 -17.39 9.26
N GLU A 348 24.05 -18.30 9.31
CA GLU A 348 24.45 -19.10 8.15
C GLU A 348 23.33 -20.03 7.69
N ASN A 349 22.64 -20.70 8.62
CA ASN A 349 21.51 -21.54 8.32
C ASN A 349 20.32 -20.70 7.79
N ALA A 350 20.04 -19.54 8.38
CA ALA A 350 19.00 -18.64 7.88
C ALA A 350 19.26 -18.26 6.40
N ARG A 351 20.52 -17.91 6.06
CA ARG A 351 20.92 -17.62 4.66
C ARG A 351 20.80 -18.85 3.76
N LYS A 352 21.29 -20.01 4.23
CA LYS A 352 21.22 -21.27 3.46
C LYS A 352 19.79 -21.63 3.05
N PHE A 353 18.83 -21.44 3.97
CA PHE A 353 17.42 -21.80 3.76
C PHE A 353 16.58 -20.64 3.23
N ALA A 354 17.19 -19.51 2.88
CA ALA A 354 16.50 -18.30 2.40
C ALA A 354 15.40 -17.82 3.37
N VAL A 355 15.71 -17.75 4.66
CA VAL A 355 14.81 -17.30 5.72
C VAL A 355 15.25 -15.94 6.23
N SER A 356 14.40 -14.93 6.17
CA SER A 356 14.74 -13.55 6.56
C SER A 356 14.04 -13.08 7.83
N ASN A 357 13.10 -13.84 8.37
CA ASN A 357 12.32 -13.50 9.55
C ASN A 357 12.87 -14.15 10.84
N ILE A 358 14.19 -14.32 10.93
CA ILE A 358 14.91 -14.68 12.16
C ILE A 358 15.72 -13.49 12.63
N LYS A 359 15.54 -13.10 13.90
CA LYS A 359 16.42 -12.17 14.61
C LYS A 359 17.26 -12.94 15.60
N VAL A 360 18.55 -12.97 15.39
CA VAL A 360 19.49 -13.56 16.32
C VAL A 360 19.75 -12.58 17.46
N ILE A 361 19.58 -13.04 18.70
CA ILE A 361 19.75 -12.26 19.90
C ILE A 361 20.81 -12.92 20.76
N GLU A 362 22.01 -12.35 20.79
CA GLU A 362 23.09 -12.82 21.63
C GLU A 362 22.83 -12.41 23.09
N GLY A 363 22.72 -13.38 23.97
CA GLY A 363 22.54 -13.09 25.38
C GLY A 363 21.84 -14.21 26.14
N SER A 364 21.70 -14.00 27.46
CA SER A 364 21.10 -14.96 28.38
C SER A 364 19.64 -14.64 28.68
N ALA A 365 18.77 -15.64 28.56
CA ALA A 365 17.41 -15.57 29.06
C ALA A 365 17.41 -15.72 30.61
N PRO A 366 16.49 -15.04 31.33
CA PRO A 366 15.37 -14.23 30.83
C PRO A 366 15.71 -12.76 30.56
N GLU A 367 16.91 -12.24 30.86
CA GLU A 367 17.22 -10.83 30.80
C GLU A 367 16.94 -10.23 29.42
N ILE A 368 17.48 -10.89 28.37
CA ILE A 368 17.38 -10.40 27.00
C ILE A 368 15.94 -10.46 26.45
N LEU A 369 15.08 -11.25 27.06
CA LEU A 369 13.68 -11.37 26.61
C LEU A 369 12.80 -10.19 27.03
N LYS A 370 13.25 -9.34 27.95
CA LYS A 370 12.42 -8.26 28.56
C LYS A 370 11.94 -7.27 27.50
N ASP A 371 12.83 -6.90 26.58
CA ASP A 371 12.59 -5.87 25.57
C ASP A 371 12.02 -6.43 24.25
N LEU A 372 11.88 -7.74 24.13
CA LEU A 372 11.30 -8.38 22.95
C LEU A 372 9.76 -8.29 22.98
N PRO A 373 9.08 -8.29 21.82
CA PRO A 373 7.61 -8.38 21.75
C PRO A 373 7.07 -9.61 22.47
N ALA A 374 5.82 -9.60 22.94
CA ALA A 374 5.21 -10.76 23.56
C ALA A 374 5.15 -11.96 22.60
N PRO A 375 5.60 -13.17 22.99
CA PRO A 375 5.62 -14.33 22.12
C PRO A 375 4.25 -15.01 22.02
N ASP A 376 3.93 -15.59 20.86
CA ASP A 376 2.79 -16.48 20.66
C ASP A 376 3.17 -17.94 20.90
N CYS A 377 4.42 -18.30 20.54
CA CYS A 377 5.00 -19.62 20.74
C CYS A 377 6.40 -19.51 21.33
N VAL A 378 6.78 -20.49 22.14
CA VAL A 378 8.12 -20.55 22.73
C VAL A 378 8.65 -21.98 22.69
N PHE A 379 9.83 -22.14 22.12
CA PHE A 379 10.64 -23.35 22.27
C PHE A 379 11.81 -23.06 23.20
N ILE A 380 12.08 -23.96 24.16
CA ILE A 380 13.18 -23.83 25.11
C ILE A 380 14.10 -25.03 24.94
N GLY A 381 15.15 -24.87 24.12
CA GLY A 381 16.20 -25.88 23.91
C GLY A 381 17.24 -25.90 25.04
N GLY A 382 17.43 -24.77 25.71
CA GLY A 382 18.38 -24.63 26.80
C GLY A 382 18.04 -23.46 27.73
N SER A 383 18.03 -23.70 29.05
CA SER A 383 17.69 -22.69 30.07
C SER A 383 18.81 -22.37 31.04
N LYS A 384 19.91 -23.10 31.00
CA LYS A 384 21.03 -23.00 31.97
C LYS A 384 20.57 -22.98 33.45
N GLY A 385 19.53 -23.75 33.75
CA GLY A 385 18.95 -23.86 35.11
C GLY A 385 17.95 -22.76 35.50
N ARG A 386 17.65 -21.82 34.56
CA ARG A 386 16.76 -20.69 34.82
C ARG A 386 15.36 -20.86 34.21
N LEU A 387 14.90 -22.09 34.04
CA LEU A 387 13.64 -22.39 33.37
C LEU A 387 12.44 -21.71 34.06
N GLU A 388 12.40 -21.71 35.38
CA GLU A 388 11.29 -21.10 36.16
C GLU A 388 11.18 -19.60 35.88
N GLU A 389 12.28 -18.85 35.96
CA GLU A 389 12.31 -17.41 35.68
C GLU A 389 11.92 -17.07 34.23
N ILE A 390 12.34 -17.92 33.27
CA ILE A 390 11.96 -17.77 31.85
C ILE A 390 10.44 -17.97 31.71
N LEU A 391 9.88 -19.02 32.28
CA LEU A 391 8.44 -19.31 32.21
C LEU A 391 7.59 -18.23 32.89
N GLU A 392 8.03 -17.70 34.04
CA GLU A 392 7.35 -16.58 34.71
C GLU A 392 7.31 -15.34 33.82
N LEU A 393 8.44 -15.00 33.17
CA LEU A 393 8.50 -13.85 32.28
C LEU A 393 7.61 -14.04 31.05
N ILE A 394 7.64 -15.22 30.41
CA ILE A 394 6.79 -15.54 29.27
C ILE A 394 5.32 -15.40 29.66
N ARG A 395 4.92 -16.02 30.78
CA ARG A 395 3.53 -15.94 31.29
C ARG A 395 3.09 -14.51 31.58
N LYS A 396 4.01 -13.66 32.06
CA LYS A 396 3.73 -12.24 32.29
C LYS A 396 3.54 -11.48 30.98
N LYS A 397 4.31 -11.80 29.93
CA LYS A 397 4.21 -11.16 28.61
C LYS A 397 2.96 -11.63 27.83
N ASN A 398 2.72 -12.94 27.80
CA ASN A 398 1.56 -13.55 27.15
C ASN A 398 1.12 -14.82 27.91
N PRO A 399 0.05 -14.76 28.72
CA PRO A 399 -0.46 -15.92 29.43
C PRO A 399 -1.00 -17.03 28.51
N GLN A 400 -1.21 -16.75 27.24
CA GLN A 400 -1.72 -17.68 26.22
C GLN A 400 -0.63 -18.21 25.28
N ALA A 401 0.65 -17.90 25.54
CA ALA A 401 1.77 -18.43 24.75
C ALA A 401 1.78 -19.97 24.81
N ARG A 402 2.09 -20.57 23.66
CA ARG A 402 2.14 -22.04 23.48
C ARG A 402 3.56 -22.54 23.60
#